data_b61badca918885adbb5d6daedefa5f1b
#
_entry.id   b61badca918885adbb5d6daedefa5f1b
#
_cell.length_a   1.000
_cell.length_b   1.000
_cell.length_c   1.000
_cell.angle_alpha   90.00
_cell.angle_beta   90.00
_cell.angle_gamma   90.00
#
_symmetry.space_group_name_H-M   'P 1'
#
loop_
_entity.id
_entity.type
_entity.pdbx_description
1 polymer ?
#
loop_
_entity_poly.entity_id
_entity_poly.type
_entity_poly.pdbx_seq_one_letter_code
_entity_poly.pdbx_strand_id
1 'polypeptide(L)'
;MREEVLILTDNYDAFKYDLGMLALRTQRLSNALSDLKIVCQTQEKRYKTYQFANKEQDMKREYIRFKQEVMDALRETNVCLVSIGLNSLDIDIDKLVNKWKDEQEK
;
A
#
# COMPACT_ATOMS: atom_id res chain seq x y z
N MET A 1 -12.07 -43.66 18.50
CA MET A 1 -12.85 -43.16 17.36
C MET A 1 -13.62 -41.90 17.65
N ARG A 2 -14.37 -41.80 18.75
CA ARG A 2 -15.12 -40.57 19.07
C ARG A 2 -14.21 -39.35 19.36
N GLU A 3 -13.07 -39.58 20.00
CA GLU A 3 -12.13 -38.53 20.30
C GLU A 3 -11.46 -37.96 19.04
N GLU A 4 -11.15 -38.85 18.09
CA GLU A 4 -10.56 -38.43 16.80
C GLU A 4 -11.53 -37.59 15.98
N VAL A 5 -12.82 -37.95 15.99
CA VAL A 5 -13.86 -37.20 15.26
C VAL A 5 -14.05 -35.82 15.89
N LEU A 6 -14.03 -35.71 17.22
CA LEU A 6 -14.15 -34.46 17.94
C LEU A 6 -12.94 -33.55 17.68
N ILE A 7 -11.73 -34.08 17.69
CA ILE A 7 -10.50 -33.35 17.38
C ILE A 7 -10.54 -32.82 15.95
N LEU A 8 -10.96 -33.65 14.98
CA LEU A 8 -11.09 -33.21 13.58
C LEU A 8 -12.13 -32.13 13.42
N THR A 9 -13.25 -32.21 14.14
CA THR A 9 -14.31 -31.19 14.09
C THR A 9 -13.80 -29.85 14.66
N ASP A 10 -13.14 -29.89 15.82
CA ASP A 10 -12.57 -28.68 16.43
C ASP A 10 -11.51 -28.04 15.52
N ASN A 11 -10.62 -28.86 14.93
CA ASN A 11 -9.62 -28.38 14.00
C ASN A 11 -10.26 -27.81 12.73
N TYR A 12 -11.35 -28.39 12.27
CA TYR A 12 -12.06 -27.91 11.09
C TYR A 12 -12.71 -26.55 11.35
N ASP A 13 -13.33 -26.36 12.52
CA ASP A 13 -13.94 -25.10 12.91
C ASP A 13 -12.87 -24.00 13.07
N ALA A 14 -11.74 -24.32 13.71
CA ALA A 14 -10.61 -23.41 13.84
C ALA A 14 -10.05 -23.04 12.46
N PHE A 15 -9.94 -24.01 11.56
CA PHE A 15 -9.48 -23.81 10.20
C PHE A 15 -10.42 -22.88 9.42
N LYS A 16 -11.74 -23.07 9.54
CA LYS A 16 -12.72 -22.19 8.93
C LYS A 16 -12.60 -20.75 9.44
N TYR A 17 -12.43 -20.60 10.76
CA TYR A 17 -12.25 -19.27 11.36
C TYR A 17 -11.00 -18.60 10.81
N ASP A 18 -9.89 -19.33 10.76
CA ASP A 18 -8.62 -18.79 10.23
C ASP A 18 -8.74 -18.41 8.76
N LEU A 19 -9.45 -19.22 7.96
CA LEU A 19 -9.72 -18.87 6.56
C LEU A 19 -10.55 -17.59 6.44
N GLY A 20 -11.57 -17.44 7.29
CA GLY A 20 -12.40 -16.23 7.31
C GLY A 20 -11.59 -15.00 7.68
N MET A 21 -10.74 -15.10 8.70
CA MET A 21 -9.86 -14.01 9.11
C MET A 21 -8.83 -13.67 8.04
N LEU A 22 -8.26 -14.69 7.40
CA LEU A 22 -7.31 -14.47 6.30
C LEU A 22 -7.98 -13.79 5.12
N ALA A 23 -9.21 -14.18 4.77
CA ALA A 23 -9.97 -13.56 3.71
C ALA A 23 -10.23 -12.07 3.99
N LEU A 24 -10.62 -11.73 5.23
CA LEU A 24 -10.83 -10.34 5.65
C LEU A 24 -9.54 -9.52 5.57
N ARG A 25 -8.44 -10.07 6.09
CA ARG A 25 -7.13 -9.39 6.07
C ARG A 25 -6.62 -9.22 4.64
N THR A 26 -6.85 -10.20 3.78
CA THR A 26 -6.48 -10.14 2.37
C THR A 26 -7.29 -9.06 1.64
N GLN A 27 -8.58 -8.95 1.95
CA GLN A 27 -9.45 -7.92 1.38
C GLN A 27 -8.99 -6.52 1.81
N ARG A 28 -8.63 -6.34 3.09
CA ARG A 28 -8.08 -5.08 3.58
C ARG A 28 -6.78 -4.72 2.86
N LEU A 29 -5.92 -5.71 2.67
CA LEU A 29 -4.66 -5.51 1.92
C LEU A 29 -4.95 -5.10 0.48
N SER A 30 -5.88 -5.77 -0.19
CA SER A 30 -6.27 -5.44 -1.56
C SER A 30 -6.77 -3.99 -1.66
N ASN A 31 -7.60 -3.57 -0.72
CA ASN A 31 -8.10 -2.19 -0.66
C ASN A 31 -6.96 -1.20 -0.41
N ALA A 32 -6.05 -1.50 0.51
CA ALA A 32 -4.91 -0.64 0.83
C ALA A 32 -3.97 -0.50 -0.38
N LEU A 33 -3.72 -1.58 -1.12
CA LEU A 33 -2.89 -1.56 -2.32
C LEU A 33 -3.54 -0.73 -3.43
N SER A 34 -4.86 -0.84 -3.60
CA SER A 34 -5.60 -0.02 -4.56
C SER A 34 -5.52 1.46 -4.19
N ASP A 35 -5.69 1.79 -2.92
CA ASP A 35 -5.57 3.16 -2.42
C ASP A 35 -4.16 3.72 -2.62
N LEU A 36 -3.13 2.92 -2.32
CA LEU A 36 -1.74 3.31 -2.53
C LEU A 36 -1.48 3.61 -4.02
N LYS A 37 -1.98 2.76 -4.91
CA LYS A 37 -1.87 2.98 -6.36
C LYS A 37 -2.51 4.30 -6.78
N ILE A 38 -3.73 4.57 -6.29
CA ILE A 38 -4.47 5.79 -6.60
C ILE A 38 -3.73 7.01 -6.07
N VAL A 39 -3.23 6.95 -4.82
CA VAL A 39 -2.45 8.04 -4.22
C VAL A 39 -1.20 8.33 -5.05
N CYS A 40 -0.45 7.31 -5.43
CA CYS A 40 0.76 7.47 -6.25
C CYS A 40 0.43 8.10 -7.61
N GLN A 41 -0.62 7.64 -8.28
CA GLN A 41 -1.04 8.18 -9.58
C GLN A 41 -1.49 9.63 -9.47
N THR A 42 -2.26 9.95 -8.44
CA THR A 42 -2.76 11.30 -8.19
C THR A 42 -1.59 12.26 -7.91
N GLN A 43 -0.65 11.87 -7.06
CA GLN A 43 0.48 12.70 -6.71
C GLN A 43 1.46 12.85 -7.88
N GLU A 44 1.65 11.81 -8.68
CA GLU A 44 2.44 11.88 -9.90
C GLU A 44 1.88 12.94 -10.85
N LYS A 45 0.58 12.91 -11.09
CA LYS A 45 -0.11 13.87 -11.96
C LYS A 45 0.04 15.29 -11.44
N ARG A 46 -0.13 15.50 -10.14
CA ARG A 46 0.03 16.81 -9.50
C ARG A 46 1.46 17.32 -9.63
N TYR A 47 2.42 16.45 -9.33
CA TYR A 47 3.84 16.79 -9.41
C TYR A 47 4.22 17.23 -10.82
N LYS A 48 3.81 16.48 -11.84
CA LYS A 48 4.07 16.79 -13.24
C LYS A 48 3.44 18.12 -13.66
N THR A 49 2.24 18.42 -13.15
CA THR A 49 1.55 19.69 -13.43
C THR A 49 2.34 20.87 -12.87
N TYR A 50 2.80 20.79 -11.62
CA TYR A 50 3.59 21.87 -11.01
C TYR A 50 4.96 22.03 -11.66
N GLN A 51 5.60 20.93 -11.99
CA GLN A 51 6.89 20.94 -12.69
C GLN A 51 6.75 21.64 -14.05
N PHE A 52 5.70 21.36 -14.78
CA PHE A 52 5.41 21.98 -16.07
C PHE A 52 5.16 23.49 -15.92
N ALA A 53 4.49 23.90 -14.84
CA ALA A 53 4.22 25.32 -14.56
C ALA A 53 5.44 26.09 -14.07
N ASN A 54 6.57 25.42 -13.83
CA ASN A 54 7.86 26.01 -13.44
C ASN A 54 7.79 26.86 -12.17
N LYS A 55 7.01 26.41 -11.18
CA LYS A 55 6.83 27.09 -9.89
C LYS A 55 7.66 26.40 -8.82
N GLU A 56 8.89 26.82 -8.64
CA GLU A 56 9.86 26.15 -7.78
C GLU A 56 9.40 26.03 -6.31
N GLN A 57 8.83 27.09 -5.74
CA GLN A 57 8.33 27.06 -4.35
C GLN A 57 7.15 26.09 -4.20
N ASP A 58 6.25 26.09 -5.18
CA ASP A 58 5.11 25.16 -5.20
C ASP A 58 5.59 23.73 -5.37
N MET A 59 6.67 23.52 -6.14
CA MET A 59 7.29 22.19 -6.30
C MET A 59 7.79 21.64 -4.96
N LYS A 60 8.46 22.45 -4.14
CA LYS A 60 8.93 22.01 -2.82
C LYS A 60 7.77 21.65 -1.91
N ARG A 61 6.72 22.47 -1.91
CA ARG A 61 5.51 22.22 -1.11
C ARG A 61 4.81 20.94 -1.56
N GLU A 62 4.66 20.76 -2.87
CA GLU A 62 4.03 19.57 -3.43
C GLU A 62 4.86 18.30 -3.21
N TYR A 63 6.20 18.43 -3.21
CA TYR A 63 7.08 17.29 -2.88
C TYR A 63 6.86 16.83 -1.44
N ILE A 64 6.79 17.75 -0.48
CA ILE A 64 6.55 17.42 0.93
C ILE A 64 5.18 16.76 1.07
N ARG A 65 4.17 17.31 0.41
CA ARG A 65 2.82 16.76 0.42
C ARG A 65 2.77 15.37 -0.21
N PHE A 66 3.41 15.21 -1.37
CA PHE A 66 3.51 13.93 -2.06
C PHE A 66 4.13 12.88 -1.14
N LYS A 67 5.26 13.24 -0.53
CA LYS A 67 5.97 12.33 0.38
C LYS A 67 5.08 11.89 1.53
N GLN A 68 4.37 12.83 2.16
CA GLN A 68 3.49 12.56 3.28
C GLN A 68 2.31 11.66 2.88
N GLU A 69 1.65 11.96 1.77
CA GLU A 69 0.50 11.19 1.28
C GLU A 69 0.90 9.75 0.93
N VAL A 70 2.03 9.58 0.23
CA VAL A 70 2.53 8.25 -0.14
C VAL A 70 2.96 7.48 1.11
N MET A 71 3.65 8.12 2.05
CA MET A 71 4.10 7.45 3.27
C MET A 71 2.92 7.01 4.14
N ASP A 72 1.86 7.82 4.23
CA ASP A 72 0.66 7.45 4.99
C ASP A 72 -0.03 6.23 4.36
N ALA A 73 -0.21 6.23 3.03
CA ALA A 73 -0.80 5.11 2.31
C ALA A 73 0.07 3.85 2.41
N LEU A 74 1.39 4.01 2.34
CA LEU A 74 2.35 2.92 2.48
C LEU A 74 2.31 2.32 3.89
N ARG A 75 2.18 3.16 4.91
CA ARG A 75 2.08 2.70 6.30
C ARG A 75 0.86 1.81 6.48
N GLU A 76 -0.29 2.24 5.97
CA GLU A 76 -1.53 1.44 6.02
C GLU A 76 -1.36 0.11 5.29
N THR A 77 -0.75 0.13 4.11
CA THR A 77 -0.45 -1.08 3.33
C THR A 77 0.46 -2.02 4.12
N ASN A 78 1.50 -1.49 4.76
CA ASN A 78 2.46 -2.29 5.53
C ASN A 78 1.82 -2.91 6.77
N VAL A 79 0.92 -2.21 7.44
CA VAL A 79 0.15 -2.80 8.55
C VAL A 79 -0.62 -4.02 8.06
N CYS A 80 -1.27 -3.92 6.91
CA CYS A 80 -2.02 -5.02 6.32
C CYS A 80 -1.10 -6.18 5.90
N LEU A 81 0.05 -5.89 5.31
CA LEU A 81 1.04 -6.91 4.90
C LEU A 81 1.56 -7.69 6.12
N VAL A 82 2.01 -6.99 7.15
CA VAL A 82 2.55 -7.63 8.36
C VAL A 82 1.47 -8.46 9.04
N SER A 83 0.21 -8.03 9.01
CA SER A 83 -0.90 -8.76 9.63
C SER A 83 -1.13 -10.15 9.03
N ILE A 84 -0.69 -10.39 7.81
CA ILE A 84 -0.79 -11.69 7.14
C ILE A 84 0.57 -12.39 7.00
N GLY A 85 1.60 -11.91 7.70
CA GLY A 85 2.92 -12.53 7.74
C GLY A 85 3.83 -12.19 6.57
N LEU A 86 3.49 -11.17 5.79
CA LEU A 86 4.33 -10.71 4.68
C LEU A 86 5.24 -9.57 5.13
N ASN A 87 6.32 -9.37 4.39
CA ASN A 87 7.28 -8.31 4.67
C ASN A 87 6.72 -6.95 4.26
N SER A 88 7.13 -5.91 4.98
CA SER A 88 6.80 -4.53 4.64
C SER A 88 7.42 -4.12 3.30
N LEU A 89 6.71 -3.27 2.58
CA LEU A 89 7.23 -2.63 1.36
C LEU A 89 8.03 -1.40 1.72
N ASP A 90 9.08 -1.16 0.97
CA ASP A 90 9.87 0.06 1.05
C ASP A 90 9.85 0.76 -0.30
N ILE A 91 9.53 2.05 -0.30
CA ILE A 91 9.46 2.86 -1.52
C ILE A 91 10.46 4.01 -1.39
N ASP A 92 11.42 4.05 -2.30
CA ASP A 92 12.34 5.17 -2.42
C ASP A 92 11.64 6.28 -3.20
N ILE A 93 11.13 7.27 -2.46
CA ILE A 93 10.35 8.37 -3.03
C ILE A 93 11.20 9.26 -3.92
N ASP A 94 12.45 9.52 -3.54
CA ASP A 94 13.36 10.34 -4.34
C ASP A 94 13.63 9.69 -5.70
N LYS A 95 13.82 8.39 -5.71
CA LYS A 95 14.02 7.62 -6.95
C LYS A 95 12.78 7.67 -7.84
N LEU A 96 11.61 7.60 -7.24
CA LEU A 96 10.34 7.68 -7.96
C LEU A 96 10.16 9.07 -8.59
N VAL A 97 10.43 10.14 -7.85
CA VAL A 97 10.34 11.52 -8.35
C VAL A 97 11.36 11.75 -9.48
N ASN A 98 12.57 11.25 -9.34
CA ASN A 98 13.59 11.34 -10.38
C ASN A 98 13.16 10.64 -11.67
N LYS A 99 12.51 9.49 -11.54
CA LYS A 99 11.93 8.78 -12.69
C LYS A 99 10.89 9.65 -13.41
N TRP A 100 10.02 10.33 -12.69
CA TRP A 100 9.02 11.22 -13.28
C TRP A 100 9.67 12.40 -14.00
N LYS A 101 10.73 12.97 -13.45
CA LYS A 101 11.50 14.05 -14.10
C LYS A 101 12.08 13.57 -15.41
N ASP A 102 12.71 12.40 -15.43
CA ASP A 102 13.32 11.84 -16.62
C ASP A 102 12.29 11.56 -17.72
N GLU A 103 11.11 11.09 -17.35
CA GLU A 103 10.02 10.85 -18.29
C GLU A 103 9.53 12.15 -18.95
N GLN A 104 9.57 13.27 -18.24
CA GLN A 104 9.16 14.56 -18.78
C GLN A 104 10.20 15.24 -19.66
N GLU A 105 11.46 14.97 -19.44
CA GLU A 105 12.56 15.50 -20.25
C GLU A 105 12.66 14.84 -21.63
N LYS A 106 12.04 13.71 -21.78
CA LYS A 106 11.95 13.00 -23.06
C LYS A 106 10.74 13.48 -23.85
#